data_d543bca0dee19f8d1367bd6255730675
#
_entry.id   d543bca0dee19f8d1367bd6255730675
#
_cell.length_a   1.000
_cell.length_b   1.000
_cell.length_c   1.000
_cell.angle_alpha   90.00
_cell.angle_beta   90.00
_cell.angle_gamma   90.00
#
_symmetry.space_group_name_H-M   'P 1'
#
loop_
_entity.id
_entity.type
_entity.pdbx_description
1 polymer ?
#
loop_
_entity_poly.entity_id
_entity_poly.type
_entity_poly.pdbx_seq_one_letter_code
_entity_poly.pdbx_strand_id
1 'polypeptide(L)'
;DYVIIPKGTPYRLHPQSDRGTFIVFESATYIDVPKQFRNESGQVTMDAPFCHRDFRTPTELLLFDKDRHGEGPYSHVVKYGNRLSMHEYQHFPWDVVGWDGFSYPVAFNIHDYQPRTASIHLPPTAHITFAGRGFIICSFVPRKVDYYENGDCKAIPCPYGHASVDCDEILYYVEGNFTSRKGIEAQSISLHPMGVPHGPHPGTYAKSVGVQRTSELAVMCDTFKPLHLTDFADTIEDKEYH
;
A
#
# COMPACT_ATOMS: atom_id res chain seq x y z
N ASP A 1 -6.69 0.03 -6.19
CA ASP A 1 -6.55 1.46 -5.84
C ASP A 1 -6.03 1.63 -4.42
N TYR A 2 -5.20 2.64 -4.23
CA TYR A 2 -4.98 3.24 -2.91
C TYR A 2 -6.02 4.31 -2.65
N VAL A 3 -6.49 4.40 -1.42
CA VAL A 3 -7.32 5.52 -0.95
C VAL A 3 -6.71 6.04 0.33
N ILE A 4 -6.28 7.29 0.32
CA ILE A 4 -5.75 7.97 1.50
C ILE A 4 -6.85 8.84 2.08
N ILE A 5 -7.24 8.56 3.32
CA ILE A 5 -8.24 9.31 4.05
C ILE A 5 -7.53 10.06 5.17
N PRO A 6 -7.43 11.40 5.12
CA PRO A 6 -6.78 12.17 6.16
C PRO A 6 -7.48 12.02 7.51
N LYS A 7 -6.69 12.09 8.58
CA LYS A 7 -7.21 12.11 9.95
C LYS A 7 -8.27 13.22 10.12
N GLY A 8 -9.36 12.87 10.77
CA GLY A 8 -10.47 13.79 11.02
C GLY A 8 -11.47 13.91 9.86
N THR A 9 -11.27 13.17 8.78
CA THR A 9 -12.22 13.12 7.68
C THR A 9 -13.28 12.04 7.95
N PRO A 10 -14.56 12.38 8.09
CA PRO A 10 -15.63 11.41 8.11
C PRO A 10 -15.74 10.69 6.77
N TYR A 11 -15.94 9.38 6.79
CA TYR A 11 -16.09 8.60 5.56
C TYR A 11 -17.05 7.44 5.74
N ARG A 12 -17.59 6.97 4.64
CA ARG A 12 -18.35 5.74 4.53
C ARG A 12 -17.92 4.98 3.29
N LEU A 13 -17.69 3.68 3.43
CA LEU A 13 -17.40 2.81 2.30
C LEU A 13 -18.70 2.20 1.76
N HIS A 14 -18.90 2.29 0.45
CA HIS A 14 -20.03 1.69 -0.27
C HIS A 14 -19.48 0.68 -1.30
N PRO A 15 -19.25 -0.58 -0.92
CA PRO A 15 -18.82 -1.60 -1.88
C PRO A 15 -19.85 -1.74 -3.02
N GLN A 16 -19.35 -1.78 -4.25
CA GLN A 16 -20.18 -2.01 -5.43
C GLN A 16 -20.34 -3.49 -5.77
N SER A 17 -19.63 -4.35 -5.06
CA SER A 17 -19.62 -5.81 -5.21
C SER A 17 -19.96 -6.50 -3.88
N ASP A 18 -20.41 -7.74 -3.95
CA ASP A 18 -20.75 -8.54 -2.78
C ASP A 18 -19.53 -8.83 -1.87
N ARG A 19 -18.34 -8.71 -2.42
CA ARG A 19 -17.08 -8.91 -1.71
C ARG A 19 -16.09 -7.83 -2.07
N GLY A 20 -15.37 -7.33 -1.07
CA GLY A 20 -14.23 -6.43 -1.22
C GLY A 20 -13.15 -6.80 -0.21
N THR A 21 -11.89 -6.84 -0.66
CA THR A 21 -10.73 -7.06 0.21
C THR A 21 -9.94 -5.78 0.31
N PHE A 22 -9.60 -5.39 1.53
CA PHE A 22 -8.82 -4.20 1.83
C PHE A 22 -7.67 -4.58 2.74
N ILE A 23 -6.47 -4.08 2.44
CA ILE A 23 -5.44 -3.91 3.46
C ILE A 23 -5.52 -2.47 3.96
N VAL A 24 -5.51 -2.28 5.28
CA VAL A 24 -5.66 -0.96 5.90
C VAL A 24 -4.40 -0.63 6.68
N PHE A 25 -3.79 0.50 6.32
CA PHE A 25 -2.68 1.09 7.07
C PHE A 25 -3.21 2.31 7.83
N GLU A 26 -3.08 2.30 9.14
CA GLU A 26 -3.49 3.41 10.00
C GLU A 26 -2.27 4.08 10.62
N SER A 27 -2.22 5.39 10.54
CA SER A 27 -1.14 6.19 11.11
C SER A 27 -1.69 7.37 11.91
N ALA A 28 -1.04 7.67 13.02
CA ALA A 28 -1.31 8.90 13.78
C ALA A 28 -0.84 10.17 13.04
N THR A 29 0.00 10.02 12.01
CA THR A 29 0.55 11.10 11.19
C THR A 29 0.05 10.99 9.75
N TYR A 30 0.24 12.04 8.98
CA TYR A 30 -0.12 12.02 7.56
C TYR A 30 0.64 10.94 6.80
N ILE A 31 -0.08 10.28 5.90
CA ILE A 31 0.48 9.44 4.84
C ILE A 31 0.43 10.27 3.57
N ASP A 32 1.56 10.46 2.92
CA ASP A 32 1.68 11.39 1.81
C ASP A 32 2.73 10.94 0.80
N VAL A 33 2.84 11.67 -0.30
CA VAL A 33 3.94 11.52 -1.26
C VAL A 33 5.27 11.74 -0.54
N PRO A 34 6.24 10.85 -0.72
CA PRO A 34 7.57 10.98 -0.10
C PRO A 34 8.22 12.33 -0.40
N LYS A 35 8.88 12.91 0.60
CA LYS A 35 9.54 14.22 0.47
C LYS A 35 10.57 14.27 -0.65
N GLN A 36 11.25 13.15 -0.93
CA GLN A 36 12.22 13.03 -2.00
C GLN A 36 11.62 13.26 -3.39
N PHE A 37 10.32 13.11 -3.55
CA PHE A 37 9.60 13.33 -4.81
C PHE A 37 8.91 14.69 -4.87
N ARG A 38 9.29 15.62 -3.99
CA ARG A 38 8.76 16.99 -3.99
C ARG A 38 9.90 17.99 -3.99
N ASN A 39 9.74 19.07 -4.76
CA ASN A 39 10.61 20.24 -4.66
C ASN A 39 10.19 21.14 -3.48
N GLU A 40 10.92 22.22 -3.26
CA GLU A 40 10.67 23.18 -2.19
C GLU A 40 9.28 23.85 -2.28
N SER A 41 8.73 23.95 -3.49
CA SER A 41 7.38 24.47 -3.72
C SER A 41 6.26 23.42 -3.56
N GLY A 42 6.60 22.19 -3.16
CA GLY A 42 5.66 21.09 -2.97
C GLY A 42 5.22 20.39 -4.26
N GLN A 43 5.81 20.72 -5.41
CA GLN A 43 5.51 20.10 -6.69
C GLN A 43 6.19 18.72 -6.78
N VAL A 44 5.50 17.75 -7.37
CA VAL A 44 6.07 16.42 -7.67
C VAL A 44 7.15 16.57 -8.73
N THR A 45 8.31 15.99 -8.48
CA THR A 45 9.48 16.06 -9.34
C THR A 45 9.46 15.01 -10.45
N MET A 46 10.27 15.18 -11.47
CA MET A 46 10.31 14.28 -12.66
C MET A 46 10.83 12.88 -12.36
N ASP A 47 11.48 12.66 -11.23
CA ASP A 47 11.98 11.37 -10.78
C ASP A 47 10.96 10.58 -9.94
N ALA A 48 9.80 11.18 -9.65
CA ALA A 48 8.70 10.47 -9.02
C ALA A 48 8.12 9.39 -9.95
N PRO A 49 7.64 8.27 -9.38
CA PRO A 49 7.02 7.21 -10.18
C PRO A 49 5.56 7.49 -10.57
N PHE A 50 5.10 8.71 -10.39
CA PHE A 50 3.75 9.21 -10.68
C PHE A 50 3.76 10.72 -10.85
N CYS A 51 2.67 11.29 -11.33
CA CYS A 51 2.47 12.74 -11.42
C CYS A 51 1.17 13.17 -10.72
N HIS A 52 0.99 14.48 -10.54
CA HIS A 52 -0.20 15.01 -9.85
C HIS A 52 -1.54 14.56 -10.45
N ARG A 53 -1.64 14.46 -11.77
CA ARG A 53 -2.88 14.07 -12.45
C ARG A 53 -3.26 12.60 -12.26
N ASP A 54 -2.36 11.76 -11.75
CA ASP A 54 -2.64 10.36 -11.43
C ASP A 54 -3.45 10.24 -10.13
N PHE A 55 -3.52 11.33 -9.34
CA PHE A 55 -4.29 11.41 -8.12
C PHE A 55 -5.68 11.97 -8.38
N ARG A 56 -6.69 11.19 -8.02
CA ARG A 56 -8.10 11.62 -8.05
C ARG A 56 -8.43 12.27 -6.71
N THR A 57 -9.08 13.42 -6.76
CA THR A 57 -9.49 14.21 -5.61
C THR A 57 -11.01 14.34 -5.57
N PRO A 58 -11.63 14.71 -4.44
CA PRO A 58 -13.05 15.00 -4.39
C PRO A 58 -13.42 16.14 -5.34
N THR A 59 -14.50 15.95 -6.09
CA THR A 59 -15.00 16.92 -7.06
C THR A 59 -16.30 17.59 -6.61
N GLU A 60 -16.95 17.02 -5.60
CA GLU A 60 -18.25 17.48 -5.11
C GLU A 60 -18.26 17.48 -3.58
N LEU A 61 -19.06 18.37 -3.02
CA LEU A 61 -19.37 18.37 -1.59
C LEU A 61 -20.46 17.33 -1.29
N LEU A 62 -20.37 16.71 -0.13
CA LEU A 62 -21.42 15.85 0.37
C LEU A 62 -22.57 16.73 0.91
N LEU A 63 -23.64 16.81 0.13
CA LEU A 63 -24.88 17.46 0.56
C LEU A 63 -25.84 16.40 1.12
N PHE A 64 -26.76 16.85 2.00
CA PHE A 64 -27.80 15.98 2.50
C PHE A 64 -28.74 15.59 1.35
N ASP A 65 -28.99 14.30 1.25
CA ASP A 65 -29.94 13.69 0.33
C ASP A 65 -30.70 12.60 1.10
N LYS A 66 -32.00 12.75 1.23
CA LYS A 66 -32.85 11.85 2.00
C LYS A 66 -32.85 10.42 1.44
N ASP A 67 -32.86 10.26 0.12
CA ASP A 67 -32.91 8.95 -0.52
C ASP A 67 -31.59 8.19 -0.33
N ARG A 68 -30.48 8.92 -0.32
CA ARG A 68 -29.14 8.38 -0.13
C ARG A 68 -28.78 8.16 1.34
N HIS A 69 -29.18 9.07 2.22
CA HIS A 69 -28.74 9.07 3.62
C HIS A 69 -29.81 8.59 4.59
N GLY A 70 -31.08 8.50 4.16
CA GLY A 70 -32.22 8.07 4.97
C GLY A 70 -32.67 9.14 5.97
N GLU A 71 -33.52 8.73 6.89
CA GLU A 71 -33.93 9.52 8.05
C GLU A 71 -33.11 9.04 9.27
N GLY A 72 -32.66 10.00 10.10
CA GLY A 72 -31.90 9.70 11.30
C GLY A 72 -32.56 8.68 12.26
N PRO A 73 -31.92 8.32 13.34
CA PRO A 73 -30.63 8.88 13.80
C PRO A 73 -29.43 8.39 12.97
N TYR A 74 -28.40 9.24 12.91
CA TYR A 74 -27.16 8.97 12.19
C TYR A 74 -26.06 8.60 13.17
N SER A 75 -25.48 7.43 12.99
CA SER A 75 -24.38 6.95 13.83
C SER A 75 -23.03 7.30 13.23
N HIS A 76 -22.17 7.85 14.06
CA HIS A 76 -20.79 8.17 13.74
C HIS A 76 -19.84 7.49 14.71
N VAL A 77 -19.03 6.58 14.21
CA VAL A 77 -18.00 5.91 15.00
C VAL A 77 -16.70 6.70 14.91
N VAL A 78 -16.19 7.12 16.05
CA VAL A 78 -14.92 7.85 16.16
C VAL A 78 -13.89 6.92 16.79
N LYS A 79 -12.77 6.71 16.10
CA LYS A 79 -11.60 6.03 16.65
C LYS A 79 -10.58 7.07 17.14
N TYR A 80 -10.22 6.97 18.40
CA TYR A 80 -9.18 7.79 19.00
C TYR A 80 -8.19 6.90 19.76
N GLY A 81 -7.01 6.75 19.21
CA GLY A 81 -6.06 5.75 19.65
C GLY A 81 -6.68 4.34 19.55
N ASN A 82 -6.68 3.59 20.66
CA ASN A 82 -7.27 2.25 20.71
C ASN A 82 -8.74 2.24 21.20
N ARG A 83 -9.38 3.40 21.27
CA ARG A 83 -10.77 3.51 21.74
C ARG A 83 -11.70 3.86 20.60
N LEU A 84 -12.85 3.21 20.58
CA LEU A 84 -13.97 3.55 19.73
C LEU A 84 -15.06 4.19 20.57
N SER A 85 -15.67 5.26 20.04
CA SER A 85 -16.87 5.87 20.59
C SER A 85 -17.90 6.00 19.48
N MET A 86 -19.18 5.79 19.83
CA MET A 86 -20.31 5.98 18.93
C MET A 86 -21.04 7.26 19.32
N HIS A 87 -21.33 8.09 18.34
CA HIS A 87 -22.10 9.32 18.48
C HIS A 87 -23.34 9.21 17.60
N GLU A 88 -24.50 9.49 18.16
CA GLU A 88 -25.77 9.51 17.44
C GLU A 88 -26.24 10.94 17.25
N TYR A 89 -26.62 11.27 16.02
CA TYR A 89 -27.13 12.58 15.66
C TYR A 89 -28.56 12.47 15.13
N GLN A 90 -29.45 13.34 15.58
CA GLN A 90 -30.83 13.38 15.08
C GLN A 90 -30.92 14.02 13.69
N HIS A 91 -29.94 14.82 13.33
CA HIS A 91 -29.84 15.49 12.04
C HIS A 91 -28.55 15.05 11.34
N PHE A 92 -28.55 15.08 10.02
CA PHE A 92 -27.36 14.74 9.22
C PHE A 92 -26.23 15.75 9.51
N PRO A 93 -25.10 15.31 10.05
CA PRO A 93 -24.08 16.24 10.56
C PRO A 93 -22.95 16.55 9.57
N TRP A 94 -22.99 16.00 8.34
CA TRP A 94 -21.86 16.06 7.41
C TRP A 94 -22.13 16.86 6.14
N ASP A 95 -23.27 17.54 6.01
CA ASP A 95 -23.60 18.41 4.89
C ASP A 95 -22.92 19.77 5.03
N VAL A 96 -21.61 19.77 4.88
CA VAL A 96 -20.77 20.95 5.07
C VAL A 96 -20.69 21.80 3.81
N VAL A 97 -20.50 23.11 4.00
CA VAL A 97 -20.31 24.07 2.90
C VAL A 97 -18.96 23.90 2.21
N GLY A 98 -17.97 23.37 2.92
CA GLY A 98 -16.62 23.18 2.45
C GLY A 98 -15.67 22.83 3.60
N TRP A 99 -14.39 22.91 3.33
CA TRP A 99 -13.33 22.71 4.34
C TRP A 99 -12.21 23.71 4.13
N ASP A 100 -11.47 23.98 5.20
CA ASP A 100 -10.26 24.78 5.15
C ASP A 100 -9.01 23.89 5.01
N GLY A 101 -7.99 24.41 4.34
CA GLY A 101 -6.69 23.75 4.21
C GLY A 101 -6.61 22.72 3.08
N PHE A 102 -5.56 21.91 3.13
CA PHE A 102 -5.17 21.00 2.06
C PHE A 102 -5.46 19.52 2.37
N SER A 103 -6.08 19.23 3.51
CA SER A 103 -6.40 17.86 3.93
C SER A 103 -7.71 17.41 3.31
N TYR A 104 -7.63 16.63 2.25
CA TYR A 104 -8.76 15.98 1.62
C TYR A 104 -8.38 14.57 1.18
N PRO A 105 -9.34 13.64 1.04
CA PRO A 105 -9.05 12.30 0.55
C PRO A 105 -8.50 12.33 -0.87
N VAL A 106 -7.60 11.40 -1.15
CA VAL A 106 -7.10 11.18 -2.51
C VAL A 106 -7.14 9.69 -2.84
N ALA A 107 -7.35 9.38 -4.11
CA ALA A 107 -7.24 8.03 -4.63
C ALA A 107 -6.16 7.96 -5.71
N PHE A 108 -5.41 6.86 -5.72
CA PHE A 108 -4.35 6.58 -6.68
C PHE A 108 -4.48 5.15 -7.18
N ASN A 109 -4.50 4.96 -8.49
CA ASN A 109 -4.52 3.64 -9.06
C ASN A 109 -3.09 3.07 -9.06
N ILE A 110 -2.88 1.93 -8.39
CA ILE A 110 -1.57 1.27 -8.31
C ILE A 110 -0.99 0.95 -9.69
N HIS A 111 -1.83 0.74 -10.72
CA HIS A 111 -1.38 0.48 -12.09
C HIS A 111 -0.83 1.72 -12.81
N ASP A 112 -1.08 2.93 -12.28
CA ASP A 112 -0.48 4.18 -12.77
C ASP A 112 0.92 4.42 -12.19
N TYR A 113 1.35 3.59 -11.24
CA TYR A 113 2.71 3.61 -10.73
C TYR A 113 3.70 3.22 -11.83
N GLN A 114 4.72 4.05 -12.05
CA GLN A 114 5.76 3.85 -13.05
C GLN A 114 6.96 3.13 -12.42
N PRO A 115 7.09 1.79 -12.59
CA PRO A 115 8.15 1.04 -11.92
C PRO A 115 9.52 1.35 -12.53
N ARG A 116 10.54 1.32 -11.70
CA ARG A 116 11.92 1.37 -12.16
C ARG A 116 12.31 0.03 -12.77
N THR A 117 12.99 0.09 -13.91
CA THR A 117 13.55 -1.07 -14.60
C THR A 117 15.03 -1.19 -14.28
N ALA A 118 15.49 -2.40 -14.04
CA ALA A 118 16.90 -2.70 -13.77
C ALA A 118 17.29 -4.10 -14.28
N SER A 119 18.60 -4.35 -14.32
CA SER A 119 19.13 -5.67 -14.67
C SER A 119 19.01 -6.70 -13.55
N ILE A 120 18.86 -6.23 -12.32
CA ILE A 120 18.73 -7.06 -11.11
C ILE A 120 17.56 -6.56 -10.28
N HIS A 121 17.19 -7.37 -9.29
CA HIS A 121 16.26 -6.95 -8.25
C HIS A 121 16.70 -5.64 -7.58
N LEU A 122 15.76 -4.70 -7.45
CA LEU A 122 15.97 -3.43 -6.78
C LEU A 122 15.47 -3.50 -5.33
N PRO A 123 16.12 -2.79 -4.39
CA PRO A 123 15.66 -2.71 -3.02
C PRO A 123 14.27 -2.04 -2.94
N PRO A 124 13.49 -2.31 -1.87
CA PRO A 124 12.14 -1.77 -1.70
C PRO A 124 12.02 -0.27 -1.87
N THR A 125 13.03 0.47 -1.44
CA THR A 125 13.08 1.94 -1.55
C THR A 125 12.98 2.47 -2.99
N ALA A 126 13.30 1.64 -3.99
CA ALA A 126 13.09 1.99 -5.40
C ALA A 126 11.60 1.93 -5.82
N HIS A 127 10.75 1.35 -4.99
CA HIS A 127 9.32 1.13 -5.23
C HIS A 127 8.43 1.97 -4.32
N ILE A 128 8.98 2.94 -3.58
CA ILE A 128 8.22 3.78 -2.65
C ILE A 128 7.11 4.51 -3.38
N THR A 129 5.90 4.40 -2.85
CA THR A 129 4.70 5.10 -3.33
C THR A 129 4.28 6.19 -2.35
N PHE A 130 4.15 5.83 -1.07
CA PHE A 130 3.76 6.73 0.00
C PHE A 130 4.68 6.58 1.21
N ALA A 131 4.70 7.60 2.05
CA ALA A 131 5.44 7.57 3.31
C ALA A 131 4.63 8.20 4.43
N GLY A 132 4.80 7.66 5.62
CA GLY A 132 4.37 8.23 6.88
C GLY A 132 5.56 8.40 7.82
N ARG A 133 5.30 8.91 9.02
CA ARG A 133 6.35 9.02 10.03
C ARG A 133 6.67 7.65 10.60
N GLY A 134 7.81 7.09 10.20
CA GLY A 134 8.31 5.81 10.68
C GLY A 134 7.87 4.60 9.84
N PHE A 135 7.37 4.82 8.63
CA PHE A 135 7.12 3.76 7.68
C PHE A 135 7.06 4.27 6.24
N ILE A 136 7.21 3.37 5.30
CA ILE A 136 7.02 3.60 3.87
C ILE A 136 6.08 2.53 3.30
N ILE A 137 5.39 2.89 2.22
CA ILE A 137 4.54 1.98 1.45
C ILE A 137 5.13 1.90 0.05
N CYS A 138 5.37 0.67 -0.41
CA CYS A 138 5.95 0.37 -1.71
C CYS A 138 4.95 -0.39 -2.59
N SER A 139 5.01 -0.11 -3.89
CA SER A 139 4.20 -0.80 -4.90
C SER A 139 5.08 -1.67 -5.79
N PHE A 140 4.86 -2.98 -5.74
CA PHE A 140 5.45 -3.90 -6.69
C PHE A 140 4.44 -4.15 -7.80
N VAL A 141 4.67 -3.54 -8.95
CA VAL A 141 3.80 -3.70 -10.11
C VAL A 141 4.50 -4.49 -11.21
N PRO A 142 3.76 -5.09 -12.15
CA PRO A 142 4.36 -5.75 -13.31
C PRO A 142 5.34 -4.84 -14.03
N ARG A 143 6.59 -5.28 -14.16
CA ARG A 143 7.68 -4.47 -14.72
C ARG A 143 8.61 -5.29 -15.60
N LYS A 144 9.26 -4.61 -16.53
CA LYS A 144 10.36 -5.19 -17.30
C LYS A 144 11.62 -5.31 -16.44
N VAL A 145 12.36 -6.37 -16.66
CA VAL A 145 13.71 -6.57 -16.15
C VAL A 145 14.56 -6.88 -17.36
N ASP A 146 15.62 -6.11 -17.61
CA ASP A 146 16.24 -6.07 -18.91
C ASP A 146 17.76 -5.92 -18.75
N TYR A 147 18.44 -6.97 -19.08
CA TYR A 147 19.89 -7.05 -19.23
C TYR A 147 20.27 -8.15 -20.22
N TYR A 148 20.95 -7.80 -21.28
CA TYR A 148 21.33 -8.73 -22.34
C TYR A 148 22.85 -8.82 -22.46
N GLU A 149 23.34 -10.05 -22.56
CA GLU A 149 24.72 -10.38 -22.86
C GLU A 149 24.78 -11.40 -23.98
N ASN A 150 25.50 -11.08 -25.05
CA ASN A 150 25.61 -11.92 -26.27
C ASN A 150 24.25 -12.32 -26.87
N GLY A 151 23.24 -11.46 -26.76
CA GLY A 151 21.88 -11.72 -27.26
C GLY A 151 20.95 -12.45 -26.32
N ASP A 152 21.46 -13.00 -25.21
CA ASP A 152 20.67 -13.68 -24.19
C ASP A 152 20.27 -12.72 -23.05
N CYS A 153 19.04 -12.82 -22.57
CA CYS A 153 18.63 -12.13 -21.37
C CYS A 153 19.27 -12.76 -20.13
N LYS A 154 19.99 -11.95 -19.36
CA LYS A 154 20.69 -12.34 -18.13
C LYS A 154 20.12 -11.62 -16.89
N ALA A 155 18.98 -10.98 -17.03
CA ALA A 155 18.33 -10.29 -15.93
C ALA A 155 17.97 -11.23 -14.78
N ILE A 156 18.03 -10.72 -13.55
CA ILE A 156 17.76 -11.47 -12.31
C ILE A 156 16.72 -10.68 -11.49
N PRO A 157 15.41 -10.89 -11.74
CA PRO A 157 14.37 -10.19 -11.02
C PRO A 157 14.15 -10.70 -9.58
N CYS A 158 14.58 -11.91 -9.28
CA CYS A 158 14.44 -12.51 -7.94
C CYS A 158 15.36 -11.80 -6.94
N PRO A 159 14.89 -11.48 -5.73
CA PRO A 159 15.73 -10.93 -4.68
C PRO A 159 16.82 -11.90 -4.24
N TYR A 160 17.90 -11.40 -3.69
CA TYR A 160 18.91 -12.18 -2.99
C TYR A 160 18.52 -12.39 -1.52
N GLY A 161 19.17 -13.34 -0.82
CA GLY A 161 19.03 -13.49 0.63
C GLY A 161 19.55 -12.24 1.35
N HIS A 162 18.76 -11.67 2.24
CA HIS A 162 19.08 -10.45 2.97
C HIS A 162 18.37 -10.41 4.33
N ALA A 163 18.62 -9.38 5.10
CA ALA A 163 17.92 -9.06 6.32
C ALA A 163 17.82 -7.55 6.47
N SER A 164 16.69 -7.05 6.91
CA SER A 164 16.54 -5.67 7.33
C SER A 164 17.00 -5.51 8.77
N VAL A 165 17.84 -4.52 9.07
CA VAL A 165 18.45 -4.35 10.39
C VAL A 165 17.57 -3.52 11.32
N ASP A 166 16.78 -2.61 10.75
CA ASP A 166 16.05 -1.57 11.46
C ASP A 166 14.59 -1.40 11.01
N CYS A 167 14.07 -2.33 10.24
CA CYS A 167 12.65 -2.33 9.87
C CYS A 167 12.04 -3.75 9.82
N ASP A 168 10.76 -3.82 10.16
CA ASP A 168 9.92 -4.96 9.85
C ASP A 168 9.26 -4.72 8.50
N GLU A 169 9.12 -5.77 7.67
CA GLU A 169 8.54 -5.72 6.35
C GLU A 169 7.25 -6.54 6.32
N ILE A 170 6.14 -5.93 5.92
CA ILE A 170 4.89 -6.62 5.62
C ILE A 170 4.65 -6.57 4.12
N LEU A 171 4.49 -7.73 3.50
CA LEU A 171 4.06 -7.86 2.11
C LEU A 171 2.63 -8.38 2.03
N TYR A 172 1.79 -7.66 1.30
CA TYR A 172 0.47 -8.11 0.88
C TYR A 172 0.50 -8.45 -0.61
N TYR A 173 0.24 -9.70 -0.92
CA TYR A 173 0.28 -10.26 -2.28
C TYR A 173 -1.10 -10.15 -2.93
N VAL A 174 -1.24 -9.25 -3.89
CA VAL A 174 -2.53 -8.95 -4.52
C VAL A 174 -2.85 -9.97 -5.61
N GLU A 175 -1.99 -10.08 -6.61
CA GLU A 175 -2.16 -10.99 -7.75
C GLU A 175 -0.86 -11.22 -8.53
N GLY A 176 -0.89 -12.20 -9.42
CA GLY A 176 0.23 -12.50 -10.33
C GLY A 176 1.15 -13.61 -9.83
N ASN A 177 2.35 -13.68 -10.42
CA ASN A 177 3.35 -14.69 -10.07
C ASN A 177 4.39 -14.08 -9.12
N PHE A 178 4.37 -14.52 -7.89
CA PHE A 178 5.29 -14.09 -6.83
C PHE A 178 6.62 -14.85 -6.94
N THR A 179 7.45 -14.39 -7.84
CA THR A 179 8.65 -15.06 -8.38
C THR A 179 9.60 -15.63 -7.32
N SER A 180 9.68 -15.00 -6.16
CA SER A 180 10.62 -15.38 -5.08
C SER A 180 10.04 -16.37 -4.06
N ARG A 181 8.74 -16.63 -4.10
CA ARG A 181 8.04 -17.42 -3.08
C ARG A 181 7.33 -18.63 -3.66
N LYS A 182 7.28 -19.72 -2.89
CA LYS A 182 6.43 -20.88 -3.14
C LYS A 182 5.36 -20.92 -2.02
N GLY A 183 4.17 -21.38 -2.35
CA GLY A 183 3.09 -21.50 -1.37
C GLY A 183 2.39 -20.19 -1.01
N ILE A 184 2.79 -19.08 -1.60
CA ILE A 184 2.07 -17.79 -1.47
C ILE A 184 0.96 -17.74 -2.51
N GLU A 185 -0.24 -17.50 -2.05
CA GLU A 185 -1.44 -17.27 -2.87
C GLU A 185 -1.82 -15.78 -2.88
N ALA A 186 -2.70 -15.42 -3.81
CA ALA A 186 -3.28 -14.07 -3.79
C ALA A 186 -4.02 -13.82 -2.48
N GLN A 187 -3.88 -12.61 -1.95
CA GLN A 187 -4.41 -12.14 -0.67
C GLN A 187 -3.65 -12.67 0.58
N SER A 188 -2.56 -13.40 0.41
CA SER A 188 -1.66 -13.72 1.52
C SER A 188 -0.92 -12.48 2.02
N ILE A 189 -0.49 -12.55 3.29
CA ILE A 189 0.40 -11.57 3.91
C ILE A 189 1.61 -12.32 4.44
N SER A 190 2.81 -11.82 4.19
CA SER A 190 4.03 -12.27 4.88
C SER A 190 4.61 -11.16 5.75
N LEU A 191 5.15 -11.54 6.89
CA LEU A 191 5.91 -10.68 7.78
C LEU A 191 7.37 -11.14 7.80
N HIS A 192 8.28 -10.21 7.55
CA HIS A 192 9.72 -10.40 7.67
C HIS A 192 10.23 -9.53 8.83
N PRO A 193 10.43 -10.08 10.02
CA PRO A 193 10.88 -9.32 11.17
C PRO A 193 12.31 -8.80 10.99
N MET A 194 12.60 -7.64 11.58
CA MET A 194 13.95 -7.08 11.58
C MET A 194 14.98 -8.06 12.13
N GLY A 195 16.16 -8.08 11.52
CA GLY A 195 17.27 -8.93 11.94
C GLY A 195 17.13 -10.41 11.52
N VAL A 196 16.00 -10.83 10.97
CA VAL A 196 15.79 -12.20 10.50
C VAL A 196 16.16 -12.32 9.02
N PRO A 197 17.17 -13.12 8.65
CA PRO A 197 17.52 -13.38 7.27
C PRO A 197 16.36 -14.03 6.52
N HIS A 198 16.05 -13.48 5.37
CA HIS A 198 15.01 -14.01 4.48
C HIS A 198 15.41 -13.83 3.01
N GLY A 199 14.66 -14.45 2.11
CA GLY A 199 15.01 -14.41 0.70
C GLY A 199 14.17 -15.37 -0.14
N PRO A 200 14.59 -15.65 -1.36
CA PRO A 200 13.86 -16.51 -2.27
C PRO A 200 13.87 -17.96 -1.80
N HIS A 201 12.76 -18.65 -2.00
CA HIS A 201 12.69 -20.09 -1.74
C HIS A 201 13.62 -20.88 -2.67
N PRO A 202 14.10 -22.07 -2.23
CA PRO A 202 15.02 -22.88 -3.03
C PRO A 202 14.54 -23.12 -4.46
N GLY A 203 15.41 -22.80 -5.42
CA GLY A 203 15.17 -22.97 -6.86
C GLY A 203 14.39 -21.84 -7.54
N THR A 204 13.82 -20.88 -6.83
CA THR A 204 13.13 -19.72 -7.43
C THR A 204 14.10 -18.75 -8.09
N TYR A 205 15.27 -18.56 -7.48
CA TYR A 205 16.35 -17.75 -8.05
C TYR A 205 16.75 -18.29 -9.44
N ALA A 206 17.10 -19.56 -9.55
CA ALA A 206 17.51 -20.16 -10.82
C ALA A 206 16.44 -20.05 -11.91
N LYS A 207 15.17 -20.16 -11.54
CA LYS A 207 14.04 -19.98 -12.46
C LYS A 207 13.82 -18.54 -12.88
N SER A 208 14.30 -17.57 -12.13
CA SER A 208 14.12 -16.15 -12.43
C SER A 208 15.17 -15.61 -13.40
N VAL A 209 16.31 -16.28 -13.53
CA VAL A 209 17.39 -15.84 -14.44
C VAL A 209 16.89 -15.83 -15.87
N GLY A 210 17.05 -14.67 -16.54
CA GLY A 210 16.62 -14.49 -17.92
C GLY A 210 15.14 -14.15 -18.11
N VAL A 211 14.36 -14.04 -17.04
CA VAL A 211 12.98 -13.56 -17.11
C VAL A 211 12.99 -12.07 -17.44
N GLN A 212 12.28 -11.70 -18.50
CA GLN A 212 12.27 -10.34 -19.02
C GLN A 212 11.21 -9.43 -18.38
N ARG A 213 10.22 -10.01 -17.70
CA ARG A 213 9.11 -9.28 -17.09
C ARG A 213 8.59 -10.02 -15.86
N THR A 214 8.29 -9.27 -14.81
CA THR A 214 7.50 -9.75 -13.67
C THR A 214 6.02 -9.51 -13.92
N SER A 215 5.15 -10.32 -13.30
CA SER A 215 3.70 -10.13 -13.32
C SER A 215 3.10 -9.96 -11.93
N GLU A 216 3.94 -9.87 -10.92
CA GLU A 216 3.48 -9.68 -9.54
C GLU A 216 2.85 -8.30 -9.32
N LEU A 217 1.77 -8.27 -8.56
CA LEU A 217 1.22 -7.08 -7.95
C LEU A 217 1.20 -7.29 -6.44
N ALA A 218 1.96 -6.50 -5.72
CA ALA A 218 2.05 -6.58 -4.27
C ALA A 218 2.26 -5.20 -3.65
N VAL A 219 1.84 -5.07 -2.40
CA VAL A 219 2.04 -3.87 -1.58
C VAL A 219 2.90 -4.24 -0.40
N MET A 220 3.98 -3.51 -0.17
CA MET A 220 4.83 -3.70 0.99
C MET A 220 4.78 -2.47 1.89
N CYS A 221 4.84 -2.71 3.19
CA CYS A 221 5.01 -1.67 4.19
C CYS A 221 6.23 -2.00 5.03
N ASP A 222 7.23 -1.14 4.98
CA ASP A 222 8.40 -1.20 5.84
C ASP A 222 8.20 -0.27 7.03
N THR A 223 8.29 -0.80 8.23
CA THR A 223 8.11 -0.03 9.45
C THR A 223 9.43 0.08 10.22
N PHE A 224 9.84 1.31 10.56
CA PHE A 224 11.06 1.59 11.32
C PHE A 224 10.84 1.52 12.84
N LYS A 225 9.78 0.84 13.24
CA LYS A 225 9.47 0.45 14.62
C LYS A 225 8.93 -0.97 14.60
N PRO A 226 9.22 -1.75 15.64
CA PRO A 226 8.75 -3.13 15.72
C PRO A 226 7.22 -3.21 15.61
N LEU A 227 6.77 -4.17 14.82
CA LEU A 227 5.37 -4.54 14.74
C LEU A 227 5.02 -5.52 15.85
N HIS A 228 3.83 -5.38 16.39
CA HIS A 228 3.28 -6.32 17.35
C HIS A 228 2.09 -7.02 16.69
N LEU A 229 2.19 -8.33 16.54
CA LEU A 229 1.08 -9.15 16.09
C LEU A 229 -0.02 -9.14 17.17
N THR A 230 -1.27 -9.20 16.72
CA THR A 230 -2.41 -9.38 17.62
C THR A 230 -2.68 -10.87 17.81
N ASP A 231 -3.37 -11.24 18.89
CA ASP A 231 -3.79 -12.64 19.12
C ASP A 231 -4.57 -13.22 17.93
N PHE A 232 -5.24 -12.37 17.16
CA PHE A 232 -5.95 -12.81 15.96
C PHE A 232 -4.97 -13.26 14.86
N ALA A 233 -3.82 -12.62 14.72
CA ALA A 233 -2.83 -13.00 13.71
C ALA A 233 -2.36 -14.44 13.90
N ASP A 234 -2.17 -14.88 15.17
CA ASP A 234 -1.78 -16.25 15.51
C ASP A 234 -2.82 -17.28 15.05
N THR A 235 -4.09 -16.89 14.92
CA THR A 235 -5.18 -17.78 14.49
C THR A 235 -5.22 -18.01 12.98
N ILE A 236 -4.62 -17.11 12.19
CA ILE A 236 -4.61 -17.16 10.73
C ILE A 236 -3.21 -17.42 10.16
N GLU A 237 -2.23 -17.61 11.03
CA GLU A 237 -0.85 -17.94 10.63
C GLU A 237 -0.80 -19.33 9.98
N ASP A 238 -0.19 -19.42 8.81
CA ASP A 238 0.17 -20.70 8.20
C ASP A 238 1.49 -21.21 8.84
N LYS A 239 1.36 -22.12 9.79
CA LYS A 239 2.49 -22.71 10.55
C LYS A 239 3.32 -23.69 9.73
N GLU A 240 2.82 -24.13 8.58
CA GLU A 240 3.53 -25.03 7.66
C GLU A 240 4.34 -24.26 6.59
N TYR A 241 4.24 -22.92 6.60
CA TYR A 241 4.94 -22.06 5.67
C TYR A 241 6.39 -21.82 6.12
N HIS A 242 7.34 -22.57 5.54
CA HIS A 242 8.78 -22.46 5.82
C HIS A 242 9.63 -22.44 4.53
#